data_70524aaf142edf6190c151bd032ae220
#
_entry.id   70524aaf142edf6190c151bd032ae220
#
_cell.length_a   1.000
_cell.length_b   1.000
_cell.length_c   1.000
_cell.angle_alpha   90.00
_cell.angle_beta   90.00
_cell.angle_gamma   90.00
#
_symmetry.space_group_name_H-M   'P 1'
#
loop_
_entity.id
_entity.type
_entity.pdbx_description
1 polymer ?
#
loop_
_entity_poly.entity_id
_entity_poly.type
_entity_poly.pdbx_seq_one_letter_code
_entity_poly.pdbx_strand_id
1 'polypeptide(L)'
;KSHALQLENYSLGFLEQTFSLPVYFVNDANAAMMAEDLDRYKNALYLSLNNTLGGAFCIDGKLIQGENQKAGEFGHMILVPEGKQCYCGKLGCADAYCAASALTDETCQTLEQFMKSLENKETKAEDLWQEYLKNLAILISNLRMAYDMDIILGGEVGGYLTEYMIPLGEKVMEYNGFDHDVRYLKMCSYKREA
;
A
#
# COMPACT_ATOMS: atom_id res chain seq x y z
N LYS A 1 -5.75 8.11 16.85
CA LYS A 1 -4.41 7.59 17.18
C LYS A 1 -3.59 7.46 15.92
N SER A 2 -2.41 8.03 15.89
CA SER A 2 -1.44 7.80 14.82
C SER A 2 -0.27 7.01 15.40
N HIS A 3 -0.06 5.78 14.92
CA HIS A 3 1.06 4.95 15.35
C HIS A 3 2.39 5.51 14.82
N ALA A 4 2.41 5.94 13.57
CA ALA A 4 3.61 6.51 12.94
C ALA A 4 4.11 7.78 13.64
N LEU A 5 3.17 8.65 14.10
CA LEU A 5 3.50 9.88 14.82
C LEU A 5 3.51 9.70 16.35
N GLN A 6 3.22 8.50 16.86
CA GLN A 6 3.06 8.21 18.30
C GLN A 6 2.07 9.16 19.01
N LEU A 7 1.05 9.64 18.27
CA LEU A 7 0.03 10.54 18.79
C LEU A 7 -1.20 9.75 19.20
N GLU A 8 -1.70 10.00 20.40
CA GLU A 8 -2.94 9.43 20.90
C GLU A 8 -3.82 10.53 21.48
N ASN A 9 -5.08 10.56 21.05
CA ASN A 9 -6.08 11.55 21.49
C ASN A 9 -5.64 13.03 21.33
N TYR A 10 -4.76 13.30 20.34
CA TYR A 10 -4.34 14.66 20.02
C TYR A 10 -5.37 15.32 19.10
N SER A 11 -5.92 16.46 19.53
CA SER A 11 -6.88 17.21 18.72
C SER A 11 -6.15 18.09 17.71
N LEU A 12 -6.50 17.94 16.43
CA LEU A 12 -6.03 18.82 15.34
C LEU A 12 -6.99 19.98 15.07
N GLY A 13 -8.06 20.14 15.89
CA GLY A 13 -9.08 21.19 15.71
C GLY A 13 -8.52 22.62 15.72
N PHE A 14 -7.32 22.85 16.26
CA PHE A 14 -6.66 24.14 16.20
C PHE A 14 -6.35 24.58 14.75
N LEU A 15 -6.19 23.63 13.81
CA LEU A 15 -5.91 23.92 12.40
C LEU A 15 -7.13 24.57 11.73
N GLU A 16 -8.35 24.21 12.13
CA GLU A 16 -9.57 24.83 11.64
C GLU A 16 -9.64 26.34 11.97
N GLN A 17 -9.02 26.73 13.10
CA GLN A 17 -8.93 28.11 13.54
C GLN A 17 -7.75 28.86 12.94
N THR A 18 -6.74 28.14 12.47
CA THR A 18 -5.49 28.72 11.93
C THR A 18 -5.66 29.14 10.48
N PHE A 19 -6.48 28.43 9.72
CA PHE A 19 -6.68 28.69 8.29
C PHE A 19 -8.03 29.36 8.02
N SER A 20 -8.04 30.30 7.06
CA SER A 20 -9.26 30.97 6.59
C SER A 20 -10.08 30.14 5.60
N LEU A 21 -9.59 28.96 5.23
CA LEU A 21 -10.23 28.02 4.32
C LEU A 21 -10.80 26.82 5.11
N PRO A 22 -11.82 26.12 4.59
CA PRO A 22 -12.29 24.87 5.20
C PRO A 22 -11.15 23.87 5.33
N VAL A 23 -11.02 23.25 6.50
CA VAL A 23 -10.01 22.22 6.78
C VAL A 23 -10.70 20.88 6.92
N TYR A 24 -10.21 19.89 6.19
CA TYR A 24 -10.68 18.52 6.24
C TYR A 24 -9.54 17.58 6.60
N PHE A 25 -9.81 16.63 7.49
CA PHE A 25 -8.85 15.58 7.87
C PHE A 25 -9.24 14.29 7.16
N VAL A 26 -8.35 13.78 6.36
CA VAL A 26 -8.54 12.54 5.61
C VAL A 26 -7.30 11.66 5.84
N ASN A 27 -7.50 10.35 5.91
CA ASN A 27 -6.39 9.40 5.89
C ASN A 27 -5.69 9.47 4.52
N ASP A 28 -4.37 9.32 4.49
CA ASP A 28 -3.54 9.46 3.29
C ASP A 28 -3.93 8.49 2.16
N ALA A 29 -4.13 7.20 2.47
CA ALA A 29 -4.58 6.23 1.47
C ALA A 29 -6.00 6.54 0.96
N ASN A 30 -6.88 7.04 1.83
CA ASN A 30 -8.21 7.49 1.43
C ASN A 30 -8.11 8.72 0.51
N ALA A 31 -7.22 9.67 0.80
CA ALA A 31 -6.99 10.83 -0.07
C ALA A 31 -6.43 10.42 -1.43
N ALA A 32 -5.48 9.47 -1.44
CA ALA A 32 -4.92 8.93 -2.68
C ALA A 32 -5.99 8.22 -3.53
N MET A 33 -6.84 7.39 -2.90
CA MET A 33 -7.96 6.76 -3.61
C MET A 33 -8.96 7.79 -4.17
N MET A 34 -9.24 8.86 -3.43
CA MET A 34 -10.13 9.94 -3.90
C MET A 34 -9.53 10.76 -5.05
N ALA A 35 -8.20 10.78 -5.19
CA ALA A 35 -7.52 11.45 -6.29
C ALA A 35 -7.59 10.65 -7.60
N GLU A 36 -7.87 9.36 -7.54
CA GLU A 36 -8.10 8.54 -8.72
C GLU A 36 -9.45 8.86 -9.37
N ASP A 37 -9.60 8.49 -10.64
CA ASP A 37 -10.86 8.66 -11.37
C ASP A 37 -11.91 7.65 -10.86
N LEU A 38 -12.72 8.05 -9.88
CA LEU A 38 -13.74 7.21 -9.27
C LEU A 38 -14.90 6.84 -10.23
N ASP A 39 -15.08 7.55 -11.34
CA ASP A 39 -16.01 7.13 -12.39
C ASP A 39 -15.48 5.93 -13.16
N ARG A 40 -14.16 5.85 -13.33
CA ARG A 40 -13.46 4.72 -13.92
C ARG A 40 -13.31 3.56 -12.92
N TYR A 41 -12.94 3.87 -11.68
CA TYR A 41 -12.65 2.91 -10.61
C TYR A 41 -13.78 2.83 -9.60
N LYS A 42 -15.02 2.56 -10.07
CA LYS A 42 -16.22 2.48 -9.20
C LYS A 42 -16.09 1.45 -8.09
N ASN A 43 -15.44 0.33 -8.37
CA ASN A 43 -15.17 -0.74 -7.41
C ASN A 43 -13.69 -1.08 -7.49
N ALA A 44 -12.90 -0.54 -6.59
CA ALA A 44 -11.46 -0.73 -6.58
C ALA A 44 -10.87 -0.62 -5.17
N LEU A 45 -9.74 -1.30 -4.98
CA LEU A 45 -8.86 -1.15 -3.82
C LEU A 45 -7.65 -0.31 -4.21
N TYR A 46 -7.15 0.48 -3.28
CA TYR A 46 -5.89 1.22 -3.41
C TYR A 46 -4.91 0.72 -2.34
N LEU A 47 -3.72 0.35 -2.75
CA LEU A 47 -2.58 0.05 -1.88
C LEU A 47 -1.57 1.19 -1.96
N SER A 48 -1.43 1.92 -0.87
CA SER A 48 -0.48 3.01 -0.70
C SER A 48 0.84 2.44 -0.15
N LEU A 49 1.80 2.17 -1.05
CA LEU A 49 3.07 1.52 -0.76
C LEU A 49 4.12 2.59 -0.39
N ASN A 50 3.89 3.25 0.74
CA ASN A 50 4.75 4.27 1.33
C ASN A 50 5.63 3.68 2.44
N ASN A 51 6.23 4.52 3.27
CA ASN A 51 7.02 4.09 4.44
C ASN A 51 6.23 3.12 5.33
N THR A 52 4.90 3.27 5.38
CA THR A 52 3.94 2.30 5.90
C THR A 52 2.96 1.90 4.79
N LEU A 53 2.38 0.72 4.89
CA LEU A 53 1.38 0.24 3.95
C LEU A 53 0.00 0.74 4.36
N GLY A 54 -0.53 1.69 3.61
CA GLY A 54 -1.92 2.15 3.69
C GLY A 54 -2.84 1.42 2.73
N GLY A 55 -4.14 1.50 2.99
CA GLY A 55 -5.13 0.98 2.07
C GLY A 55 -6.44 1.75 2.12
N ALA A 56 -7.13 1.77 0.99
CA ALA A 56 -8.47 2.33 0.85
C ALA A 56 -9.26 1.50 -0.18
N PHE A 57 -10.57 1.61 -0.18
CA PHE A 57 -11.38 1.04 -1.24
C PHE A 57 -12.69 1.79 -1.43
N CYS A 58 -13.22 1.71 -2.62
CA CYS A 58 -14.51 2.26 -2.98
C CYS A 58 -15.44 1.19 -3.55
N ILE A 59 -16.73 1.40 -3.33
CA ILE A 59 -17.84 0.62 -3.91
C ILE A 59 -18.83 1.61 -4.50
N ASP A 60 -19.21 1.40 -5.74
CA ASP A 60 -20.10 2.31 -6.50
C ASP A 60 -19.60 3.76 -6.51
N GLY A 61 -18.28 3.95 -6.61
CA GLY A 61 -17.63 5.26 -6.59
C GLY A 61 -17.63 5.96 -5.23
N LYS A 62 -17.99 5.26 -4.15
CA LYS A 62 -18.03 5.80 -2.79
C LYS A 62 -16.96 5.16 -1.94
N LEU A 63 -16.14 6.00 -1.31
CA LEU A 63 -15.13 5.54 -0.35
C LEU A 63 -15.78 4.83 0.84
N ILE A 64 -15.29 3.66 1.17
CA ILE A 64 -15.75 2.86 2.31
C ILE A 64 -14.81 3.08 3.49
N GLN A 65 -15.33 3.72 4.51
CA GLN A 65 -14.56 4.02 5.73
C GLN A 65 -14.82 3.02 6.87
N GLY A 66 -15.93 2.27 6.79
CA GLY A 66 -16.38 1.40 7.85
C GLY A 66 -16.99 2.18 9.04
N GLU A 67 -17.59 1.44 9.96
CA GLU A 67 -18.29 2.04 11.12
C GLU A 67 -17.34 2.84 12.03
N ASN A 68 -16.10 2.36 12.19
CA ASN A 68 -15.09 2.96 13.07
C ASN A 68 -13.94 3.62 12.29
N GLN A 69 -14.13 3.94 11.01
CA GLN A 69 -13.13 4.52 10.12
C GLN A 69 -11.83 3.68 10.02
N LYS A 70 -11.97 2.35 10.06
CA LYS A 70 -10.86 1.39 10.01
C LYS A 70 -10.92 0.47 8.79
N ALA A 71 -11.85 0.71 7.88
CA ALA A 71 -11.87 -0.03 6.63
C ALA A 71 -10.61 0.33 5.80
N GLY A 72 -10.03 -0.67 5.13
CA GLY A 72 -8.83 -0.46 4.35
C GLY A 72 -7.51 -0.62 5.12
N GLU A 73 -7.51 -0.95 6.41
CA GLU A 73 -6.29 -1.22 7.19
C GLU A 73 -5.58 -2.52 6.75
N PHE A 74 -5.36 -2.65 5.43
CA PHE A 74 -4.78 -3.85 4.79
C PHE A 74 -3.35 -4.12 5.26
N GLY A 75 -2.59 -3.07 5.59
CA GLY A 75 -1.25 -3.18 6.15
C GLY A 75 -1.21 -3.99 7.45
N HIS A 76 -2.31 -4.03 8.20
CA HIS A 76 -2.38 -4.76 9.47
C HIS A 76 -3.02 -6.15 9.37
N MET A 77 -3.32 -6.64 8.16
CA MET A 77 -3.63 -8.06 7.94
C MET A 77 -2.39 -8.92 8.19
N ILE A 78 -2.56 -10.07 8.82
CA ILE A 78 -1.46 -11.02 9.03
C ILE A 78 -1.15 -11.69 7.68
N LEU A 79 0.03 -11.44 7.17
CA LEU A 79 0.54 -12.03 5.94
C LEU A 79 1.40 -13.26 6.23
N VAL A 80 2.28 -13.15 7.24
CA VAL A 80 3.18 -14.21 7.66
C VAL A 80 2.99 -14.44 9.17
N PRO A 81 2.20 -15.43 9.60
CA PRO A 81 2.00 -15.72 11.03
C PRO A 81 3.33 -15.84 11.76
N GLU A 82 3.44 -15.23 12.95
CA GLU A 82 4.65 -15.23 13.79
C GLU A 82 5.91 -14.63 13.12
N GLY A 83 5.74 -13.91 12.01
CA GLY A 83 6.82 -13.31 11.23
C GLY A 83 7.36 -12.01 11.81
N LYS A 84 7.81 -11.09 10.91
CA LYS A 84 8.45 -9.82 11.30
C LYS A 84 7.56 -8.97 12.23
N GLN A 85 8.21 -8.27 13.15
CA GLN A 85 7.55 -7.31 14.04
C GLN A 85 7.00 -6.14 13.25
N CYS A 86 5.72 -5.82 13.44
CA CYS A 86 5.10 -4.61 12.90
C CYS A 86 5.11 -3.50 13.96
N TYR A 87 5.20 -2.25 13.52
CA TYR A 87 5.14 -1.09 14.41
C TYR A 87 3.84 -1.00 15.25
N CYS A 88 2.77 -1.68 14.82
CA CYS A 88 1.52 -1.76 15.58
C CYS A 88 1.58 -2.70 16.79
N GLY A 89 2.69 -3.40 16.99
CA GLY A 89 2.91 -4.35 18.08
C GLY A 89 2.57 -5.80 17.77
N LYS A 90 1.95 -6.09 16.60
CA LYS A 90 1.67 -7.47 16.15
C LYS A 90 2.86 -8.05 15.36
N LEU A 91 2.88 -9.35 15.22
CA LEU A 91 3.81 -10.06 14.34
C LEU A 91 3.14 -10.41 13.01
N GLY A 92 3.89 -10.32 11.92
CA GLY A 92 3.50 -10.86 10.63
C GLY A 92 2.53 -10.00 9.81
N CYS A 93 2.31 -8.73 10.17
CA CYS A 93 1.48 -7.82 9.38
C CYS A 93 2.04 -7.61 7.97
N ALA A 94 1.16 -7.44 6.99
CA ALA A 94 1.54 -7.13 5.60
C ALA A 94 2.45 -5.89 5.49
N ASP A 95 2.26 -4.90 6.35
CA ASP A 95 3.08 -3.70 6.44
C ASP A 95 4.58 -4.02 6.59
N ALA A 96 4.93 -4.95 7.47
CA ALA A 96 6.32 -5.34 7.70
C ALA A 96 7.01 -6.02 6.50
N TYR A 97 6.26 -6.31 5.42
CA TYR A 97 6.76 -6.99 4.22
C TYR A 97 6.53 -6.22 2.93
N CYS A 98 5.53 -5.35 2.89
CA CYS A 98 5.06 -4.69 1.67
C CYS A 98 5.12 -3.16 1.74
N ALA A 99 5.54 -2.56 2.85
CA ALA A 99 5.84 -1.13 2.93
C ALA A 99 7.24 -0.83 2.37
N ALA A 100 7.54 0.44 2.08
CA ALA A 100 8.89 0.85 1.66
C ALA A 100 9.94 0.57 2.75
N SER A 101 9.56 0.66 4.03
CA SER A 101 10.42 0.31 5.16
C SER A 101 10.95 -1.13 5.10
N ALA A 102 10.19 -2.07 4.51
CA ALA A 102 10.65 -3.44 4.31
C ALA A 102 11.89 -3.55 3.39
N LEU A 103 12.12 -2.55 2.54
CA LEU A 103 13.27 -2.47 1.64
C LEU A 103 14.41 -1.61 2.23
N THR A 104 14.05 -0.57 2.97
CA THR A 104 15.00 0.47 3.42
C THR A 104 15.62 0.16 4.78
N ASP A 105 14.88 -0.46 5.70
CA ASP A 105 15.36 -0.69 7.07
C ASP A 105 16.51 -1.73 7.12
N GLU A 106 16.38 -2.81 6.35
CA GLU A 106 17.42 -3.85 6.30
C GLU A 106 18.69 -3.42 5.57
N THR A 107 18.59 -2.40 4.70
CA THR A 107 19.72 -1.89 3.92
C THR A 107 20.29 -0.60 4.49
N CYS A 108 19.58 0.06 5.41
CA CYS A 108 19.91 1.41 5.92
C CYS A 108 20.05 2.42 4.77
N GLN A 109 19.29 2.27 3.69
CA GLN A 109 19.29 3.12 2.50
C GLN A 109 17.98 3.91 2.42
N THR A 110 17.97 5.01 1.66
CA THR A 110 16.71 5.59 1.18
C THR A 110 16.14 4.70 0.08
N LEU A 111 14.83 4.81 -0.19
CA LEU A 111 14.22 4.04 -1.28
C LEU A 111 14.90 4.30 -2.64
N GLU A 112 15.25 5.56 -2.93
CA GLU A 112 15.99 5.92 -4.14
C GLU A 112 17.37 5.22 -4.24
N GLN A 113 18.10 5.16 -3.11
CA GLN A 113 19.39 4.45 -3.06
C GLN A 113 19.21 2.95 -3.25
N PHE A 114 18.18 2.36 -2.61
CA PHE A 114 17.85 0.95 -2.79
C PHE A 114 17.52 0.64 -4.27
N MET A 115 16.70 1.45 -4.91
CA MET A 115 16.36 1.25 -6.32
C MET A 115 17.58 1.39 -7.23
N LYS A 116 18.53 2.28 -6.92
CA LYS A 116 19.83 2.33 -7.62
C LYS A 116 20.66 1.07 -7.42
N SER A 117 20.71 0.51 -6.22
CA SER A 117 21.39 -0.77 -5.97
C SER A 117 20.75 -1.90 -6.78
N LEU A 118 19.43 -1.88 -6.92
CA LEU A 118 18.69 -2.84 -7.74
C LEU A 118 19.01 -2.68 -9.24
N GLU A 119 19.05 -1.44 -9.77
CA GLU A 119 19.47 -1.15 -11.15
C GLU A 119 20.90 -1.62 -11.42
N ASN A 120 21.78 -1.49 -10.42
CA ASN A 120 23.18 -1.97 -10.48
C ASN A 120 23.30 -3.50 -10.32
N LYS A 121 22.19 -4.22 -10.15
CA LYS A 121 22.13 -5.67 -9.96
C LYS A 121 22.94 -6.16 -8.75
N GLU A 122 22.91 -5.40 -7.68
CA GLU A 122 23.50 -5.83 -6.43
C GLU A 122 22.70 -6.99 -5.85
N THR A 123 23.34 -8.13 -5.62
CA THR A 123 22.68 -9.40 -5.22
C THR A 123 21.75 -9.23 -4.03
N LYS A 124 22.19 -8.48 -2.99
CA LYS A 124 21.35 -8.25 -1.82
C LYS A 124 20.07 -7.46 -2.13
N ALA A 125 20.18 -6.48 -3.04
CA ALA A 125 19.00 -5.70 -3.46
C ALA A 125 18.06 -6.55 -4.32
N GLU A 126 18.61 -7.38 -5.22
CA GLU A 126 17.81 -8.30 -6.03
C GLU A 126 17.07 -9.32 -5.16
N ASP A 127 17.73 -9.95 -4.18
CA ASP A 127 17.13 -10.93 -3.27
C ASP A 127 15.98 -10.28 -2.45
N LEU A 128 16.21 -9.11 -1.85
CA LEU A 128 15.22 -8.36 -1.10
C LEU A 128 14.02 -7.96 -1.97
N TRP A 129 14.29 -7.50 -3.20
CA TRP A 129 13.23 -7.13 -4.13
C TRP A 129 12.38 -8.33 -4.55
N GLN A 130 12.99 -9.49 -4.80
CA GLN A 130 12.25 -10.71 -5.10
C GLN A 130 11.37 -11.16 -3.92
N GLU A 131 11.86 -11.05 -2.69
CA GLU A 131 11.08 -11.34 -1.49
C GLU A 131 9.92 -10.33 -1.33
N TYR A 132 10.18 -9.04 -1.56
CA TYR A 132 9.16 -7.99 -1.54
C TYR A 132 8.05 -8.27 -2.55
N LEU A 133 8.39 -8.52 -3.82
CA LEU A 133 7.41 -8.83 -4.87
C LEU A 133 6.61 -10.09 -4.55
N LYS A 134 7.23 -11.11 -3.95
CA LYS A 134 6.55 -12.32 -3.49
C LYS A 134 5.49 -12.00 -2.43
N ASN A 135 5.87 -11.26 -1.40
CA ASN A 135 4.97 -10.91 -0.31
C ASN A 135 3.83 -9.98 -0.80
N LEU A 136 4.14 -9.03 -1.67
CA LEU A 136 3.13 -8.18 -2.30
C LEU A 136 2.16 -9.00 -3.17
N ALA A 137 2.65 -10.00 -3.91
CA ALA A 137 1.81 -10.89 -4.70
C ALA A 137 0.83 -11.70 -3.84
N ILE A 138 1.28 -12.20 -2.69
CA ILE A 138 0.41 -12.92 -1.73
C ILE A 138 -0.68 -11.96 -1.20
N LEU A 139 -0.31 -10.75 -0.80
CA LEU A 139 -1.27 -9.75 -0.33
C LEU A 139 -2.31 -9.42 -1.42
N ILE A 140 -1.87 -9.16 -2.64
CA ILE A 140 -2.72 -8.87 -3.79
C ILE A 140 -3.69 -10.03 -4.03
N SER A 141 -3.19 -11.27 -4.05
CA SER A 141 -4.03 -12.46 -4.24
C SER A 141 -5.09 -12.59 -3.15
N ASN A 142 -4.72 -12.38 -1.88
CA ASN A 142 -5.66 -12.42 -0.76
C ASN A 142 -6.75 -11.34 -0.88
N LEU A 143 -6.37 -10.12 -1.24
CA LEU A 143 -7.32 -9.02 -1.43
C LEU A 143 -8.22 -9.27 -2.64
N ARG A 144 -7.69 -9.79 -3.74
CA ARG A 144 -8.47 -10.16 -4.90
C ARG A 144 -9.53 -11.21 -4.55
N MET A 145 -9.17 -12.23 -3.78
CA MET A 145 -10.12 -13.26 -3.32
C MET A 145 -11.19 -12.71 -2.37
N ALA A 146 -10.83 -11.70 -1.56
CA ALA A 146 -11.76 -11.14 -0.57
C ALA A 146 -12.76 -10.14 -1.18
N TYR A 147 -12.38 -9.40 -2.21
CA TYR A 147 -13.14 -8.24 -2.70
C TYR A 147 -13.57 -8.34 -4.17
N ASP A 148 -12.90 -9.14 -5.00
CA ASP A 148 -13.16 -9.26 -6.45
C ASP A 148 -13.23 -7.90 -7.17
N MET A 149 -12.23 -7.05 -6.94
CA MET A 149 -12.16 -5.67 -7.45
C MET A 149 -10.82 -5.40 -8.13
N ASP A 150 -10.74 -4.34 -8.92
CA ASP A 150 -9.47 -3.79 -9.39
C ASP A 150 -8.61 -3.38 -8.19
N ILE A 151 -7.29 -3.58 -8.30
CA ILE A 151 -6.30 -3.23 -7.27
C ILE A 151 -5.33 -2.22 -7.85
N ILE A 152 -5.35 -1.01 -7.30
CA ILE A 152 -4.49 0.11 -7.72
C ILE A 152 -3.26 0.13 -6.81
N LEU A 153 -2.08 0.10 -7.41
CA LEU A 153 -0.80 0.17 -6.71
C LEU A 153 -0.25 1.58 -6.80
N GLY A 154 -0.09 2.23 -5.67
CA GLY A 154 0.43 3.60 -5.58
C GLY A 154 1.45 3.76 -4.45
N GLY A 155 1.71 5.01 -4.07
CA GLY A 155 2.75 5.36 -3.12
C GLY A 155 4.15 5.38 -3.71
N GLU A 156 5.15 5.61 -2.87
CA GLU A 156 6.53 5.78 -3.29
C GLU A 156 7.08 4.55 -4.03
N VAL A 157 6.85 3.34 -3.50
CA VAL A 157 7.27 2.09 -4.18
C VAL A 157 6.45 1.87 -5.44
N GLY A 158 5.15 2.23 -5.41
CA GLY A 158 4.27 2.15 -6.59
C GLY A 158 4.86 2.84 -7.80
N GLY A 159 5.51 4.00 -7.61
CA GLY A 159 6.16 4.73 -8.70
C GLY A 159 7.23 3.93 -9.46
N TYR A 160 7.88 2.96 -8.81
CA TYR A 160 8.90 2.08 -9.40
C TYR A 160 8.31 0.77 -9.95
N LEU A 161 7.12 0.36 -9.51
CA LEU A 161 6.52 -0.93 -9.91
C LEU A 161 6.15 -1.00 -11.40
N THR A 162 6.08 0.12 -12.11
CA THR A 162 5.70 0.12 -13.54
C THR A 162 6.56 -0.84 -14.38
N GLU A 163 7.85 -0.90 -14.12
CA GLU A 163 8.78 -1.79 -14.83
C GLU A 163 8.70 -3.24 -14.35
N TYR A 164 8.11 -3.46 -13.19
CA TYR A 164 8.00 -4.77 -12.55
C TYR A 164 6.58 -5.36 -12.60
N MET A 165 5.65 -4.73 -13.32
CA MET A 165 4.26 -5.19 -13.40
C MET A 165 4.14 -6.60 -14.00
N ILE A 166 4.98 -6.95 -14.97
CA ILE A 166 4.99 -8.30 -15.56
C ILE A 166 5.46 -9.32 -14.53
N PRO A 167 6.67 -9.21 -13.94
CA PRO A 167 7.14 -10.18 -12.94
C PRO A 167 6.26 -10.21 -11.68
N LEU A 168 5.66 -9.09 -11.27
CA LEU A 168 4.68 -9.09 -10.18
C LEU A 168 3.42 -9.86 -10.58
N GLY A 169 2.92 -9.64 -11.78
CA GLY A 169 1.74 -10.34 -12.31
C GLY A 169 1.95 -11.86 -12.37
N GLU A 170 3.12 -12.30 -12.84
CA GLU A 170 3.50 -13.72 -12.85
C GLU A 170 3.47 -14.32 -11.44
N LYS A 171 4.05 -13.61 -10.45
CA LYS A 171 4.00 -14.04 -9.05
C LYS A 171 2.59 -14.06 -8.48
N VAL A 172 1.75 -13.11 -8.83
CA VAL A 172 0.33 -13.11 -8.40
C VAL A 172 -0.39 -14.33 -8.95
N MET A 173 -0.15 -14.69 -10.20
CA MET A 173 -0.76 -15.88 -10.82
C MET A 173 -0.31 -17.20 -10.18
N GLU A 174 0.88 -17.25 -9.55
CA GLU A 174 1.31 -18.43 -8.77
C GLU A 174 0.42 -18.69 -7.54
N TYR A 175 -0.16 -17.62 -6.96
CA TYR A 175 -1.02 -17.70 -5.76
C TYR A 175 -2.51 -17.63 -6.08
N ASN A 176 -2.89 -17.23 -7.28
CA ASN A 176 -4.27 -17.06 -7.70
C ASN A 176 -4.68 -18.13 -8.71
N GLY A 177 -5.48 -19.10 -8.26
CA GLY A 177 -6.01 -20.17 -9.11
C GLY A 177 -7.38 -19.88 -9.74
N PHE A 178 -7.94 -18.70 -9.59
CA PHE A 178 -9.30 -18.36 -10.06
C PHE A 178 -9.30 -17.45 -11.28
N ASP A 179 -8.38 -16.47 -11.33
CA ASP A 179 -8.26 -15.59 -12.48
C ASP A 179 -7.31 -16.19 -13.54
N HIS A 180 -7.53 -15.82 -14.81
CA HIS A 180 -6.69 -16.26 -15.93
C HIS A 180 -5.65 -15.21 -16.34
N ASP A 181 -5.74 -14.00 -15.78
CA ASP A 181 -4.82 -12.89 -16.00
C ASP A 181 -4.87 -11.90 -14.81
N VAL A 182 -4.00 -10.90 -14.85
CA VAL A 182 -3.87 -9.89 -13.81
C VAL A 182 -4.32 -8.50 -14.28
N ARG A 183 -5.23 -8.41 -15.23
CA ARG A 183 -5.73 -7.11 -15.78
C ARG A 183 -6.41 -6.24 -14.73
N TYR A 184 -6.79 -6.79 -13.60
CA TYR A 184 -7.29 -6.07 -12.43
C TYR A 184 -6.21 -5.32 -11.66
N LEU A 185 -4.92 -5.60 -11.89
CA LEU A 185 -3.84 -4.80 -11.35
C LEU A 185 -3.69 -3.51 -12.16
N LYS A 186 -3.69 -2.38 -11.47
CA LYS A 186 -3.56 -1.06 -12.06
C LYS A 186 -2.44 -0.30 -11.36
N MET A 187 -1.79 0.56 -12.11
CA MET A 187 -0.92 1.58 -11.53
C MET A 187 -1.74 2.82 -11.23
N CYS A 188 -1.41 3.50 -10.12
CA CYS A 188 -2.01 4.78 -9.78
C CYS A 188 -1.74 5.82 -10.88
N SER A 189 -2.67 6.78 -11.01
CA SER A 189 -2.57 7.88 -11.97
C SER A 189 -1.48 8.89 -11.59
N TYR A 190 -1.13 8.98 -10.32
CA TYR A 190 -0.15 9.91 -9.77
C TYR A 190 1.06 9.16 -9.25
N LYS A 191 2.24 9.45 -9.83
CA LYS A 191 3.51 8.78 -9.47
C LYS A 191 4.08 9.21 -8.11
N ARG A 192 3.63 10.33 -7.58
CA ARG A 192 3.93 10.79 -6.22
C ARG A 192 2.64 11.27 -5.61
N GLU A 193 2.35 10.77 -4.44
CA GLU A 193 1.23 11.28 -3.65
C GLU A 193 1.51 12.71 -3.25
N ALA A 194 0.45 13.51 -3.28
CA ALA A 194 0.53 14.90 -2.92
C ALA A 194 0.76 15.10 -1.42
#